data_684d01b0c4b1d534bbafcfe439c7e8a1
#
_entry.id   684d01b0c4b1d534bbafcfe439c7e8a1
#
_cell.length_a   1.000
_cell.length_b   1.000
_cell.length_c   1.000
_cell.angle_alpha   90.00
_cell.angle_beta   90.00
_cell.angle_gamma   90.00
#
_symmetry.space_group_name_H-M   'P 1'
#
loop_
_entity.id
_entity.type
_entity.pdbx_description
1 polymer ?
#
loop_
_entity_poly.entity_id
_entity_poly.type
_entity_poly.pdbx_seq_one_letter_code
_entity_poly.pdbx_strand_id
1 'polypeptide(L)'
;MKRRIVSVLMALVMALSLLPVQALAEDAAVGEPVTEIKQAEQTGEGEEPGDPEEEQEPGEPEEPVREFVQGEAQLTVSTAAMAAGTAGERTVPSDIYEALSVGGSLTMQNDVDYGGSMWVYRDLTIDLNGYVLKMTGIKVEKGVHLTIRDSRPDAEHKFTPNTDGLWVRDETNGTKSVKGGVIYGGSAEKGGGVYVAGGGTFTMTGGNIVGCMATASATFHARGGGVFVADSGTFNMSGGSITGCTTVGVYSYGGGIYNEGTMTLSGTAEIRDCHAKHSSGGDAFGGGISDNGGTPAISGNVRITGCTADGGKTDAVRMSYRSSISGGTFDGSVSNDGTISGGTFNGRVVNSNMITNGTFNGEVVNEGTISGGTFNGVVTSYVTISEGAISGVTVTYQVNGAHYVTQIVPSGSAAIKPVDLAKHGYTFDGWYTSDGAQWDFTTAVTENITLTARWTLKAQEVSNEPELTAALADSANGVVRLTADITITAGLKITRDVTVDLNGHVLRYDEAAEPDSIFRVAGGQDPDPDRQPPPGGA
;
A
#
# COMPACT_ATOMS: atom_id res chain seq x y z
N MET A 1 3.61 15.14 -6.21
CA MET A 1 4.04 15.20 -7.62
C MET A 1 4.85 13.98 -8.07
N LYS A 2 5.86 13.49 -7.34
CA LYS A 2 6.69 12.32 -7.74
C LYS A 2 5.89 11.02 -7.94
N ARG A 3 4.81 10.74 -7.19
CA ARG A 3 4.00 9.50 -7.34
C ARG A 3 3.06 9.49 -8.56
N ARG A 4 2.61 10.65 -9.04
CA ARG A 4 1.87 10.71 -10.32
C ARG A 4 2.76 10.48 -11.52
N ILE A 5 4.04 10.83 -11.41
CA ILE A 5 5.05 10.58 -12.44
C ILE A 5 5.36 9.09 -12.54
N VAL A 6 5.42 8.36 -11.42
CA VAL A 6 5.65 6.90 -11.42
C VAL A 6 4.47 6.13 -12.01
N SER A 7 3.23 6.52 -11.71
CA SER A 7 2.04 5.89 -12.32
C SER A 7 1.92 6.18 -13.82
N VAL A 8 2.31 7.37 -14.25
CA VAL A 8 2.35 7.73 -15.67
C VAL A 8 3.54 7.05 -16.37
N LEU A 9 4.69 6.91 -15.68
CA LEU A 9 5.84 6.17 -16.21
C LEU A 9 5.56 4.66 -16.33
N MET A 10 4.85 4.04 -15.35
CA MET A 10 4.41 2.64 -15.46
C MET A 10 3.39 2.44 -16.59
N ALA A 11 2.45 3.36 -16.78
CA ALA A 11 1.55 3.31 -17.93
C ALA A 11 2.29 3.50 -19.27
N LEU A 12 3.33 4.33 -19.29
CA LEU A 12 4.17 4.55 -20.47
C LEU A 12 5.10 3.35 -20.76
N VAL A 13 5.64 2.69 -19.73
CA VAL A 13 6.43 1.47 -19.88
C VAL A 13 5.55 0.29 -20.34
N MET A 14 4.31 0.18 -19.86
CA MET A 14 3.34 -0.80 -20.39
C MET A 14 2.92 -0.49 -21.82
N ALA A 15 2.87 0.77 -22.23
CA ALA A 15 2.57 1.15 -23.62
C ALA A 15 3.76 0.92 -24.57
N LEU A 16 5.01 1.06 -24.10
CA LEU A 16 6.21 0.80 -24.90
C LEU A 16 6.54 -0.70 -25.02
N SER A 17 6.10 -1.55 -24.09
CA SER A 17 6.29 -3.00 -24.22
C SER A 17 5.33 -3.67 -25.21
N LEU A 18 4.41 -2.91 -25.81
CA LEU A 18 3.47 -3.38 -26.83
C LEU A 18 3.92 -3.08 -28.28
N LEU A 19 5.13 -2.54 -28.48
CA LEU A 19 5.70 -2.38 -29.80
C LEU A 19 6.36 -3.70 -30.27
N PRO A 20 6.15 -4.14 -31.51
CA PRO A 20 6.72 -5.39 -32.00
C PRO A 20 8.25 -5.26 -32.09
N VAL A 21 8.96 -6.11 -31.36
CA VAL A 21 10.40 -6.33 -31.54
C VAL A 21 10.60 -7.16 -32.81
N GLN A 22 10.48 -6.50 -33.97
CA GLN A 22 10.89 -7.04 -35.26
C GLN A 22 11.60 -5.97 -36.06
N ALA A 23 12.77 -5.56 -35.61
CA ALA A 23 13.81 -4.97 -36.44
C ALA A 23 15.04 -4.81 -35.53
N LEU A 24 15.86 -5.81 -35.40
CA LEU A 24 17.30 -5.74 -35.12
C LEU A 24 17.79 -7.18 -34.89
N ALA A 25 17.90 -7.94 -35.97
CA ALA A 25 18.73 -9.12 -36.01
C ALA A 25 19.22 -9.28 -37.46
N GLU A 26 20.29 -8.59 -37.76
CA GLU A 26 21.24 -9.02 -38.77
C GLU A 26 22.59 -8.34 -38.49
N ASP A 27 23.64 -9.17 -38.57
CA ASP A 27 25.06 -8.85 -38.51
C ASP A 27 25.72 -8.55 -37.17
N ALA A 28 26.31 -9.58 -36.60
CA ALA A 28 27.68 -9.56 -36.10
C ALA A 28 28.24 -10.99 -36.02
N ALA A 29 29.12 -11.30 -36.92
CA ALA A 29 29.93 -12.52 -36.94
C ALA A 29 31.16 -12.37 -36.05
N VAL A 30 31.42 -13.44 -35.27
CA VAL A 30 32.73 -14.02 -34.90
C VAL A 30 33.85 -13.10 -34.38
N GLY A 31 34.30 -13.37 -33.16
CA GLY A 31 35.62 -12.98 -32.64
C GLY A 31 35.84 -13.48 -31.20
N GLU A 32 36.69 -14.48 -31.06
CA GLU A 32 37.10 -15.17 -29.82
C GLU A 32 38.02 -14.37 -28.90
N PRO A 33 38.47 -14.92 -27.75
CA PRO A 33 38.55 -14.23 -26.45
C PRO A 33 39.97 -13.77 -26.08
N VAL A 34 40.11 -12.77 -25.22
CA VAL A 34 41.38 -12.44 -24.57
C VAL A 34 41.19 -12.03 -23.10
N THR A 35 41.66 -12.92 -22.23
CA THR A 35 42.44 -12.78 -20.98
C THR A 35 42.35 -11.51 -20.12
N GLU A 36 42.04 -11.80 -18.86
CA GLU A 36 42.64 -11.29 -17.60
C GLU A 36 43.60 -10.08 -17.67
N ILE A 37 43.29 -8.99 -16.94
CA ILE A 37 44.30 -8.12 -16.36
C ILE A 37 43.87 -7.62 -14.96
N LYS A 38 44.90 -7.66 -14.08
CA LYS A 38 44.98 -7.40 -12.65
C LYS A 38 44.61 -5.98 -12.22
N GLN A 39 44.29 -5.91 -10.92
CA GLN A 39 44.29 -4.74 -10.04
C GLN A 39 45.44 -3.77 -10.23
N ALA A 40 45.12 -2.49 -10.15
CA ALA A 40 46.05 -1.48 -9.67
C ALA A 40 45.27 -0.39 -8.91
N GLU A 41 45.60 -0.22 -7.65
CA GLU A 41 45.24 0.92 -6.81
C GLU A 41 45.79 2.20 -7.43
N GLN A 42 44.99 3.28 -7.45
CA GLN A 42 45.57 4.63 -7.25
C GLN A 42 44.50 5.61 -6.77
N THR A 43 44.82 6.25 -5.69
CA THR A 43 44.25 7.41 -5.03
C THR A 43 44.11 8.61 -5.97
N GLY A 44 42.99 9.33 -5.88
CA GLY A 44 42.80 10.62 -6.52
C GLY A 44 41.49 11.24 -6.11
N GLU A 45 41.56 12.25 -5.25
CA GLU A 45 40.47 13.13 -4.87
C GLU A 45 39.90 13.81 -6.10
N GLY A 46 38.57 13.77 -6.27
CA GLY A 46 37.83 14.51 -7.28
C GLY A 46 36.44 14.80 -6.77
N GLU A 47 36.20 16.08 -6.56
CA GLU A 47 34.93 16.65 -6.09
C GLU A 47 33.72 16.17 -6.92
N GLU A 48 32.75 15.59 -6.27
CA GLU A 48 31.40 15.37 -6.85
C GLU A 48 30.62 16.70 -6.91
N PRO A 49 29.91 16.96 -8.00
CA PRO A 49 28.99 18.11 -8.08
C PRO A 49 27.77 17.85 -7.18
N GLY A 50 27.50 18.81 -6.30
CA GLY A 50 26.44 18.78 -5.31
C GLY A 50 25.06 18.46 -5.87
N ASP A 51 24.38 17.59 -5.16
CA ASP A 51 22.95 17.33 -5.26
C ASP A 51 22.16 18.64 -4.96
N PRO A 52 21.08 18.93 -5.70
CA PRO A 52 20.27 20.09 -5.40
C PRO A 52 19.61 19.96 -4.04
N GLU A 53 19.74 21.00 -3.26
CA GLU A 53 19.22 21.20 -1.90
C GLU A 53 17.78 20.64 -1.76
N GLU A 54 17.60 19.71 -0.84
CA GLU A 54 16.29 19.40 -0.27
C GLU A 54 15.77 20.70 0.37
N GLU A 55 14.63 21.19 -0.12
CA GLU A 55 13.86 22.21 0.59
C GLU A 55 13.58 21.68 2.00
N GLN A 56 14.27 22.23 2.98
CA GLN A 56 13.96 22.04 4.38
C GLN A 56 12.54 22.57 4.60
N GLU A 57 11.65 21.69 5.05
CA GLU A 57 10.37 22.11 5.62
C GLU A 57 10.66 23.19 6.69
N PRO A 58 9.91 24.30 6.72
CA PRO A 58 10.09 25.32 7.73
C PRO A 58 9.93 24.68 9.10
N GLY A 59 10.95 24.82 9.94
CA GLY A 59 10.94 24.32 11.31
C GLY A 59 9.68 24.76 12.03
N GLU A 60 9.08 23.85 12.81
CA GLU A 60 7.98 24.17 13.71
C GLU A 60 8.35 25.43 14.52
N PRO A 61 7.43 26.40 14.65
CA PRO A 61 7.70 27.57 15.49
C PRO A 61 7.98 27.09 16.91
N GLU A 62 9.15 27.45 17.42
CA GLU A 62 9.49 27.23 18.81
C GLU A 62 8.40 27.91 19.69
N GLU A 63 7.65 27.09 20.43
CA GLU A 63 6.75 27.61 21.44
C GLU A 63 7.58 28.41 22.47
N PRO A 64 7.08 29.57 22.95
CA PRO A 64 7.84 30.40 23.86
C PRO A 64 8.17 29.62 25.14
N VAL A 65 9.47 29.50 25.39
CA VAL A 65 10.00 29.02 26.68
C VAL A 65 9.35 29.81 27.79
N ARG A 66 8.40 29.22 28.50
CA ARG A 66 7.91 29.80 29.77
C ARG A 66 9.02 29.64 30.79
N GLU A 67 9.71 30.74 31.07
CA GLU A 67 10.58 30.84 32.23
C GLU A 67 9.79 30.49 33.48
N PHE A 68 10.08 29.33 34.05
CA PHE A 68 9.65 29.02 35.41
C PHE A 68 10.50 29.87 36.35
N VAL A 69 9.90 30.91 36.89
CA VAL A 69 10.47 31.64 38.04
C VAL A 69 10.60 30.63 39.18
N GLN A 70 11.84 30.29 39.54
CA GLN A 70 12.16 29.54 40.75
C GLN A 70 11.73 30.35 41.98
N GLY A 71 10.55 30.07 42.48
CA GLY A 71 10.20 30.37 43.85
C GLY A 71 10.78 29.26 44.72
N GLU A 72 11.80 29.58 45.54
CA GLU A 72 12.33 28.68 46.55
C GLU A 72 11.25 28.37 47.59
N ALA A 73 10.47 27.31 47.37
CA ALA A 73 9.83 26.58 48.45
C ALA A 73 10.70 25.34 48.70
N GLN A 74 11.45 25.36 49.81
CA GLN A 74 12.12 24.16 50.31
C GLN A 74 11.03 23.14 50.68
N LEU A 75 10.69 22.28 49.72
CA LEU A 75 9.99 21.06 50.00
C LEU A 75 11.04 20.06 50.50
N THR A 76 11.05 19.79 51.79
CA THR A 76 11.79 18.68 52.38
C THR A 76 11.15 17.40 51.84
N VAL A 77 11.66 16.90 50.72
CA VAL A 77 11.28 15.59 50.21
C VAL A 77 11.89 14.53 51.12
N SER A 78 11.07 13.95 51.96
CA SER A 78 11.40 12.71 52.64
C SER A 78 11.70 11.67 51.57
N THR A 79 12.95 11.19 51.52
CA THR A 79 13.35 10.00 50.77
C THR A 79 12.80 8.74 51.45
N ALA A 80 11.49 8.67 51.64
CA ALA A 80 10.85 7.40 51.90
C ALA A 80 10.74 6.67 50.56
N ALA A 81 11.41 5.53 50.47
CA ALA A 81 11.24 4.59 49.38
C ALA A 81 9.75 4.50 49.05
N MET A 82 9.39 4.71 47.77
CA MET A 82 8.04 4.42 47.28
C MET A 82 7.78 2.94 47.54
N ALA A 83 7.28 2.62 48.70
CA ALA A 83 6.66 1.35 48.97
C ALA A 83 5.45 1.27 48.02
N ALA A 84 5.32 0.15 47.33
CA ALA A 84 4.12 -0.22 46.62
C ALA A 84 2.91 0.26 47.42
N GLY A 85 2.05 1.06 46.76
CA GLY A 85 0.88 1.66 47.41
C GLY A 85 0.19 0.63 48.30
N THR A 86 -0.08 1.00 49.52
CA THR A 86 -0.73 0.15 50.51
C THR A 86 -2.03 -0.37 49.89
N ALA A 87 -2.23 -1.67 49.88
CA ALA A 87 -3.42 -2.29 49.32
C ALA A 87 -4.67 -1.66 49.96
N GLY A 88 -5.41 -0.83 49.20
CA GLY A 88 -6.65 -0.21 49.63
C GLY A 88 -6.82 1.31 49.37
N GLU A 89 -5.76 2.05 49.06
CA GLU A 89 -5.90 3.46 48.69
C GLU A 89 -6.31 3.62 47.20
N ARG A 90 -7.26 4.55 46.96
CA ARG A 90 -7.73 4.84 45.60
C ARG A 90 -6.66 5.64 44.84
N THR A 91 -6.34 5.21 43.61
CA THR A 91 -5.52 6.01 42.68
C THR A 91 -6.27 7.27 42.29
N VAL A 92 -5.64 8.41 42.41
CA VAL A 92 -6.19 9.72 42.03
C VAL A 92 -5.27 10.37 40.98
N PRO A 93 -5.72 11.38 40.23
CA PRO A 93 -4.88 12.06 39.24
C PRO A 93 -3.54 12.56 39.79
N SER A 94 -3.48 12.96 41.06
CA SER A 94 -2.24 13.37 41.73
C SER A 94 -1.19 12.26 41.79
N ASP A 95 -1.58 11.00 41.93
CA ASP A 95 -0.65 9.86 41.97
C ASP A 95 0.02 9.66 40.62
N ILE A 96 -0.73 9.93 39.54
CA ILE A 96 -0.22 9.92 38.19
C ILE A 96 0.76 11.08 37.96
N TYR A 97 0.43 12.30 38.45
CA TYR A 97 1.34 13.45 38.39
C TYR A 97 2.64 13.18 39.15
N GLU A 98 2.55 12.56 40.33
CA GLU A 98 3.73 12.18 41.12
C GLU A 98 4.57 11.15 40.34
N ALA A 99 3.95 10.09 39.83
CA ALA A 99 4.63 9.09 39.02
C ALA A 99 5.30 9.67 37.76
N LEU A 100 4.67 10.62 37.08
CA LEU A 100 5.25 11.34 35.95
C LEU A 100 6.45 12.19 36.32
N SER A 101 6.42 12.80 37.53
CA SER A 101 7.48 13.71 38.01
C SER A 101 8.71 12.96 38.52
N VAL A 102 8.50 11.82 39.18
CA VAL A 102 9.55 11.03 39.84
C VAL A 102 10.03 9.86 38.95
N GLY A 103 9.15 9.30 38.13
CA GLY A 103 9.37 8.02 37.43
C GLY A 103 9.06 6.81 38.31
N GLY A 104 9.46 5.62 37.85
CA GLY A 104 9.33 4.37 38.61
C GLY A 104 8.07 3.58 38.24
N SER A 105 7.26 3.16 39.21
CA SER A 105 6.12 2.29 38.95
C SER A 105 4.86 2.77 39.67
N LEU A 106 3.75 2.74 38.93
CA LEU A 106 2.39 3.02 39.44
C LEU A 106 1.51 1.80 39.20
N THR A 107 0.78 1.34 40.24
CA THR A 107 -0.27 0.32 40.09
C THR A 107 -1.62 0.97 40.41
N MET A 108 -2.52 0.95 39.42
CA MET A 108 -3.86 1.52 39.56
C MET A 108 -4.72 0.74 40.56
N GLN A 109 -5.56 1.45 41.33
CA GLN A 109 -6.45 0.84 42.30
C GLN A 109 -7.95 1.11 41.99
N ASN A 110 -8.25 1.94 41.01
CA ASN A 110 -9.58 2.23 40.49
C ASN A 110 -9.48 2.86 39.09
N ASP A 111 -10.62 3.05 38.46
CA ASP A 111 -10.71 3.86 37.23
C ASP A 111 -10.32 5.31 37.51
N VAL A 112 -9.54 5.90 36.61
CA VAL A 112 -9.09 7.30 36.71
C VAL A 112 -9.42 8.05 35.42
N ASP A 113 -10.11 9.19 35.55
CA ASP A 113 -10.19 10.22 34.52
C ASP A 113 -9.10 11.26 34.77
N TYR A 114 -8.01 11.19 34.00
CA TYR A 114 -6.87 12.11 34.17
C TYR A 114 -7.17 13.51 33.64
N GLY A 115 -8.13 13.62 32.69
CA GLY A 115 -8.63 14.90 32.18
C GLY A 115 -7.70 15.66 31.23
N GLY A 116 -6.52 15.13 30.89
CA GLY A 116 -5.53 15.78 30.04
C GLY A 116 -4.62 14.83 29.32
N SER A 117 -3.56 15.36 28.69
CA SER A 117 -2.49 14.60 28.06
C SER A 117 -1.37 14.29 29.04
N MET A 118 -0.83 13.08 28.99
CA MET A 118 0.28 12.61 29.80
C MET A 118 1.60 12.75 29.04
N TRP A 119 2.51 13.56 29.58
CA TRP A 119 3.86 13.74 29.03
C TRP A 119 4.86 12.98 29.90
N VAL A 120 5.47 11.95 29.34
CA VAL A 120 6.36 11.05 30.08
C VAL A 120 7.80 11.47 29.82
N TYR A 121 8.41 12.12 30.83
CA TYR A 121 9.78 12.63 30.77
C TYR A 121 10.79 11.76 31.53
N ARG A 122 10.33 10.69 32.20
CA ARG A 122 11.15 9.75 32.98
C ARG A 122 10.63 8.34 32.75
N ASP A 123 11.49 7.37 32.92
CA ASP A 123 11.12 5.96 32.83
C ASP A 123 10.00 5.66 33.81
N LEU A 124 8.91 5.11 33.29
CA LEU A 124 7.68 4.87 34.02
C LEU A 124 7.06 3.54 33.62
N THR A 125 6.65 2.76 34.63
CA THR A 125 5.82 1.58 34.44
C THR A 125 4.45 1.83 35.04
N ILE A 126 3.38 1.67 34.23
CA ILE A 126 2.00 1.72 34.70
C ILE A 126 1.40 0.31 34.63
N ASP A 127 0.98 -0.20 35.78
CA ASP A 127 0.16 -1.40 35.86
C ASP A 127 -1.30 -0.97 35.93
N LEU A 128 -2.04 -1.23 34.87
CA LEU A 128 -3.46 -0.88 34.80
C LEU A 128 -4.31 -1.66 35.81
N ASN A 129 -3.84 -2.85 36.23
CA ASN A 129 -4.49 -3.68 37.25
C ASN A 129 -6.01 -3.85 37.01
N GLY A 130 -6.40 -4.01 35.73
CA GLY A 130 -7.79 -4.21 35.32
C GLY A 130 -8.64 -2.94 35.32
N TYR A 131 -8.08 -1.76 35.54
CA TYR A 131 -8.82 -0.48 35.60
C TYR A 131 -8.69 0.34 34.31
N VAL A 132 -9.55 1.35 34.18
CA VAL A 132 -9.59 2.26 33.05
C VAL A 132 -8.87 3.56 33.37
N LEU A 133 -7.86 3.90 32.57
CA LEU A 133 -7.21 5.19 32.54
C LEU A 133 -7.74 5.99 31.34
N LYS A 134 -8.62 6.96 31.60
CA LYS A 134 -9.13 7.88 30.60
C LYS A 134 -8.26 9.12 30.52
N MET A 135 -7.88 9.52 29.31
CA MET A 135 -7.02 10.68 29.05
C MET A 135 -7.14 11.15 27.61
N THR A 136 -6.50 12.27 27.27
CA THR A 136 -6.51 12.81 25.90
C THR A 136 -5.33 12.34 25.04
N GLY A 137 -4.34 11.67 25.61
CA GLY A 137 -3.20 11.05 24.94
C GLY A 137 -1.97 10.93 25.83
N ILE A 138 -1.04 10.07 25.43
CA ILE A 138 0.28 9.90 26.06
C ILE A 138 1.36 10.32 25.08
N LYS A 139 2.33 11.13 25.51
CA LYS A 139 3.56 11.40 24.77
C LYS A 139 4.75 10.82 25.51
N VAL A 140 5.49 9.91 24.87
CA VAL A 140 6.75 9.34 25.39
C VAL A 140 7.89 10.12 24.77
N GLU A 141 8.65 10.83 25.60
CA GLU A 141 9.70 11.73 25.17
C GLU A 141 11.00 11.00 24.83
N LYS A 142 11.91 11.71 24.18
CA LYS A 142 13.23 11.17 23.78
C LYS A 142 14.03 10.67 24.98
N GLY A 143 14.61 9.47 24.87
CA GLY A 143 15.45 8.85 25.89
C GLY A 143 14.65 8.29 27.07
N VAL A 144 13.33 8.20 26.96
CA VAL A 144 12.43 7.76 28.03
C VAL A 144 11.80 6.41 27.65
N HIS A 145 11.59 5.56 28.64
CA HIS A 145 10.94 4.28 28.50
C HIS A 145 9.61 4.25 29.28
N LEU A 146 8.48 4.20 28.57
CA LEU A 146 7.17 3.91 29.17
C LEU A 146 6.84 2.43 28.99
N THR A 147 6.47 1.76 30.09
CA THR A 147 5.93 0.40 30.06
C THR A 147 4.48 0.39 30.54
N ILE A 148 3.60 -0.21 29.78
CA ILE A 148 2.22 -0.53 30.17
C ILE A 148 2.12 -2.05 30.35
N ARG A 149 1.57 -2.45 31.50
CA ARG A 149 1.24 -3.83 31.83
C ARG A 149 -0.13 -3.90 32.50
N ASP A 150 -0.63 -5.10 32.69
CA ASP A 150 -1.92 -5.33 33.36
C ASP A 150 -1.86 -6.61 34.19
N SER A 151 -1.96 -6.46 35.51
CA SER A 151 -1.92 -7.58 36.46
C SER A 151 -3.29 -8.25 36.70
N ARG A 152 -4.39 -7.67 36.14
CA ARG A 152 -5.76 -8.23 36.21
C ARG A 152 -6.38 -8.33 34.82
N PRO A 153 -5.93 -9.26 33.98
CA PRO A 153 -6.34 -9.35 32.57
C PRO A 153 -7.79 -9.84 32.38
N ASP A 154 -8.48 -10.25 33.44
CA ASP A 154 -9.86 -10.76 33.36
C ASP A 154 -10.94 -9.70 33.65
N ALA A 155 -10.57 -8.47 34.06
CA ALA A 155 -11.54 -7.39 34.22
C ALA A 155 -12.21 -7.08 32.88
N GLU A 156 -13.52 -6.95 32.86
CA GLU A 156 -14.27 -6.72 31.60
C GLU A 156 -14.78 -5.29 31.53
N HIS A 157 -14.57 -4.64 30.38
CA HIS A 157 -15.07 -3.30 30.07
C HIS A 157 -15.85 -3.33 28.76
N LYS A 158 -16.95 -2.56 28.68
CA LYS A 158 -17.84 -2.56 27.55
C LYS A 158 -17.78 -1.28 26.74
N PHE A 159 -17.95 -1.45 25.44
CA PHE A 159 -17.85 -0.38 24.44
C PHE A 159 -18.93 -0.51 23.38
N THR A 160 -19.26 0.61 22.74
CA THR A 160 -20.12 0.66 21.55
C THR A 160 -19.37 1.36 20.42
N PRO A 161 -19.22 0.75 19.22
CA PRO A 161 -18.67 1.44 18.07
C PRO A 161 -19.59 2.58 17.64
N ASN A 162 -19.02 3.77 17.37
CA ASN A 162 -19.76 4.86 16.73
C ASN A 162 -19.76 4.74 15.19
N THR A 163 -20.32 5.72 14.49
CA THR A 163 -20.39 5.76 13.02
C THR A 163 -19.04 5.83 12.33
N ASP A 164 -17.99 6.22 13.03
CA ASP A 164 -16.62 6.31 12.51
C ASP A 164 -15.80 5.03 12.81
N GLY A 165 -16.44 4.02 13.43
CA GLY A 165 -15.76 2.80 13.85
C GLY A 165 -14.99 2.96 15.18
N LEU A 166 -14.97 4.16 15.77
CA LEU A 166 -14.34 4.43 17.06
C LEU A 166 -15.13 3.76 18.19
N TRP A 167 -14.46 3.02 19.07
CA TRP A 167 -15.12 2.42 20.22
C TRP A 167 -15.27 3.41 21.38
N VAL A 168 -16.49 3.66 21.77
CA VAL A 168 -16.86 4.54 22.88
C VAL A 168 -17.24 3.72 24.10
N ARG A 169 -16.70 4.06 25.28
CA ARG A 169 -16.98 3.34 26.53
C ARG A 169 -18.48 3.42 26.87
N ASP A 170 -19.10 2.27 27.08
CA ASP A 170 -20.50 2.12 27.47
C ASP A 170 -20.67 0.86 28.32
N GLU A 171 -20.44 0.98 29.60
CA GLU A 171 -20.48 -0.16 30.55
C GLU A 171 -21.90 -0.73 30.71
N THR A 172 -22.93 0.01 30.33
CA THR A 172 -24.33 -0.39 30.50
C THR A 172 -24.87 -1.14 29.29
N ASN A 173 -24.67 -0.58 28.08
CA ASN A 173 -25.29 -1.08 26.85
C ASN A 173 -24.25 -1.49 25.80
N GLY A 174 -22.96 -1.49 26.13
CA GLY A 174 -21.91 -1.79 25.20
C GLY A 174 -22.05 -3.18 24.56
N THR A 175 -21.93 -3.23 23.23
CA THR A 175 -22.06 -4.45 22.41
C THR A 175 -20.72 -5.15 22.16
N LYS A 176 -19.62 -4.47 22.47
CA LYS A 176 -18.25 -4.98 22.36
C LYS A 176 -17.63 -5.03 23.75
N SER A 177 -16.76 -5.99 23.99
CA SER A 177 -16.05 -6.09 25.27
C SER A 177 -14.54 -6.21 25.09
N VAL A 178 -13.80 -5.72 26.08
CA VAL A 178 -12.36 -5.82 26.22
C VAL A 178 -12.05 -6.35 27.60
N LYS A 179 -11.15 -7.33 27.68
CA LYS A 179 -10.66 -7.85 28.96
C LYS A 179 -9.33 -7.21 29.33
N GLY A 180 -9.15 -6.97 30.64
CA GLY A 180 -7.97 -6.31 31.20
C GLY A 180 -8.11 -4.80 31.31
N GLY A 181 -7.10 -4.16 31.91
CA GLY A 181 -7.06 -2.71 32.08
C GLY A 181 -6.99 -1.97 30.74
N VAL A 182 -7.49 -0.73 30.72
CA VAL A 182 -7.73 0.01 29.48
C VAL A 182 -7.17 1.44 29.57
N ILE A 183 -6.45 1.85 28.54
CA ILE A 183 -6.15 3.24 28.21
C ILE A 183 -7.17 3.68 27.17
N TYR A 184 -7.91 4.78 27.43
CA TYR A 184 -9.09 5.16 26.67
C TYR A 184 -9.22 6.66 26.41
N GLY A 185 -9.82 7.02 25.27
CA GLY A 185 -10.33 8.37 24.99
C GLY A 185 -9.30 9.33 24.42
N GLY A 186 -8.12 8.85 24.06
CA GLY A 186 -7.08 9.67 23.44
C GLY A 186 -7.52 10.28 22.12
N SER A 187 -7.18 11.57 21.92
CA SER A 187 -7.47 12.30 20.67
C SER A 187 -6.36 13.30 20.37
N ALA A 188 -5.72 13.14 19.21
CA ALA A 188 -4.62 13.99 18.75
C ALA A 188 -4.55 14.03 17.22
N GLU A 189 -3.62 14.75 16.63
CA GLU A 189 -3.32 14.69 15.19
C GLU A 189 -2.48 13.47 14.84
N LYS A 190 -1.55 13.10 15.73
CA LYS A 190 -0.65 11.95 15.63
C LYS A 190 -0.66 11.19 16.96
N GLY A 191 -0.87 9.87 16.93
CA GLY A 191 -0.86 9.04 18.11
C GLY A 191 -2.01 9.35 19.06
N GLY A 192 -3.27 9.16 18.62
CA GLY A 192 -4.44 9.48 19.45
C GLY A 192 -4.35 8.90 20.85
N GLY A 193 -3.92 7.65 21.01
CA GLY A 193 -3.64 7.01 22.29
C GLY A 193 -2.23 7.32 22.79
N VAL A 194 -1.20 6.97 22.01
CA VAL A 194 0.21 7.11 22.38
C VAL A 194 1.03 7.66 21.22
N TYR A 195 1.77 8.72 21.48
CA TYR A 195 2.81 9.25 20.61
C TYR A 195 4.18 8.89 21.16
N VAL A 196 4.98 8.14 20.40
CA VAL A 196 6.36 7.79 20.75
C VAL A 196 7.31 8.71 19.98
N ALA A 197 7.94 9.64 20.68
CA ALA A 197 8.90 10.58 20.08
C ALA A 197 10.17 9.86 19.60
N GLY A 198 10.92 10.48 18.69
CA GLY A 198 12.19 9.96 18.22
C GLY A 198 13.18 9.71 19.37
N GLY A 199 13.67 8.47 19.49
CA GLY A 199 14.50 8.01 20.59
C GLY A 199 13.77 7.71 21.90
N GLY A 200 12.43 7.83 21.95
CA GLY A 200 11.60 7.31 23.05
C GLY A 200 11.30 5.83 22.85
N THR A 201 10.97 5.13 23.93
CA THR A 201 10.58 3.71 23.91
C THR A 201 9.25 3.49 24.60
N PHE A 202 8.31 2.89 23.90
CA PHE A 202 7.05 2.41 24.47
C PHE A 202 7.00 0.89 24.44
N THR A 203 6.72 0.28 25.60
CA THR A 203 6.56 -1.16 25.73
C THR A 203 5.18 -1.51 26.28
N MET A 204 4.51 -2.45 25.66
CA MET A 204 3.21 -2.94 26.09
C MET A 204 3.26 -4.47 26.26
N THR A 205 3.13 -4.93 27.49
CA THR A 205 3.14 -6.38 27.82
C THR A 205 1.78 -6.91 28.23
N GLY A 206 0.80 -6.02 28.39
CA GLY A 206 -0.60 -6.30 28.74
C GLY A 206 -1.40 -5.00 28.77
N GLY A 207 -2.69 -5.10 29.06
CA GLY A 207 -3.64 -3.99 28.99
C GLY A 207 -4.06 -3.66 27.55
N ASN A 208 -4.86 -2.63 27.39
CA ASN A 208 -5.48 -2.34 26.11
C ASN A 208 -5.49 -0.82 25.82
N ILE A 209 -5.25 -0.44 24.59
CA ILE A 209 -5.47 0.91 24.06
C ILE A 209 -6.77 0.85 23.25
N VAL A 210 -7.83 1.54 23.73
CA VAL A 210 -9.17 1.38 23.17
C VAL A 210 -9.77 2.74 22.81
N GLY A 211 -10.42 2.81 21.64
CA GLY A 211 -11.22 3.96 21.27
C GLY A 211 -10.44 5.27 21.25
N CYS A 212 -9.21 5.24 20.75
CA CYS A 212 -8.36 6.38 20.55
C CYS A 212 -8.42 6.85 19.10
N MET A 213 -8.32 8.17 18.86
CA MET A 213 -8.52 8.73 17.54
C MET A 213 -7.41 9.71 17.17
N ALA A 214 -6.88 9.58 15.94
CA ALA A 214 -6.10 10.65 15.35
C ALA A 214 -6.94 11.39 14.30
N THR A 215 -7.01 12.73 14.42
CA THR A 215 -7.76 13.58 13.48
C THR A 215 -6.87 14.67 12.92
N ALA A 216 -6.96 14.86 11.60
CA ALA A 216 -6.24 15.93 10.94
C ALA A 216 -7.19 16.90 10.23
N SER A 217 -6.86 18.20 10.25
CA SER A 217 -7.55 19.21 9.44
C SER A 217 -7.30 19.01 7.95
N ALA A 218 -8.03 19.73 7.09
CA ALA A 218 -8.12 19.51 5.63
C ALA A 218 -6.79 19.46 4.84
N THR A 219 -5.65 19.84 5.45
CA THR A 219 -4.33 19.88 4.80
C THR A 219 -3.32 18.89 5.41
N PHE A 220 -3.65 18.23 6.52
CA PHE A 220 -2.74 17.36 7.27
C PHE A 220 -3.16 15.88 7.21
N HIS A 221 -2.23 15.02 7.59
CA HIS A 221 -2.38 13.58 7.60
C HIS A 221 -2.70 13.08 9.01
N ALA A 222 -3.82 12.38 9.19
CA ALA A 222 -4.13 11.67 10.43
C ALA A 222 -3.30 10.38 10.51
N ARG A 223 -2.56 10.18 11.62
CA ARG A 223 -1.59 9.09 11.74
C ARG A 223 -1.65 8.41 13.09
N GLY A 224 -1.85 7.08 13.11
CA GLY A 224 -1.83 6.27 14.33
C GLY A 224 -2.95 6.61 15.30
N GLY A 225 -4.18 6.11 15.05
CA GLY A 225 -5.30 6.32 15.97
C GLY A 225 -5.00 5.81 17.38
N GLY A 226 -4.46 4.60 17.49
CA GLY A 226 -3.96 4.04 18.74
C GLY A 226 -2.55 4.52 19.07
N VAL A 227 -1.57 4.21 18.22
CA VAL A 227 -0.14 4.48 18.45
C VAL A 227 0.50 5.11 17.21
N PHE A 228 1.26 6.17 17.42
CA PHE A 228 2.20 6.73 16.44
C PHE A 228 3.63 6.54 16.93
N VAL A 229 4.48 5.97 16.08
CA VAL A 229 5.92 5.79 16.35
C VAL A 229 6.69 6.71 15.40
N ALA A 230 7.29 7.76 15.93
CA ALA A 230 8.12 8.67 15.15
C ALA A 230 9.43 8.03 14.69
N ASP A 231 10.08 8.60 13.69
CA ASP A 231 11.43 8.17 13.28
C ASP A 231 12.36 8.06 14.49
N SER A 232 13.16 6.98 14.52
CA SER A 232 14.03 6.61 15.65
C SER A 232 13.31 6.30 16.98
N GLY A 233 11.98 6.36 17.05
CA GLY A 233 11.18 5.88 18.17
C GLY A 233 11.09 4.36 18.19
N THR A 234 10.79 3.76 19.34
CA THR A 234 10.68 2.31 19.50
C THR A 234 9.35 1.92 20.15
N PHE A 235 8.62 1.01 19.53
CA PHE A 235 7.42 0.42 20.11
C PHE A 235 7.52 -1.10 20.15
N ASN A 236 7.41 -1.67 21.35
CA ASN A 236 7.42 -3.11 21.57
C ASN A 236 6.10 -3.55 22.19
N MET A 237 5.41 -4.50 21.54
CA MET A 237 4.16 -5.06 22.06
C MET A 237 4.23 -6.58 22.03
N SER A 238 4.11 -7.21 23.22
CA SER A 238 4.15 -8.67 23.39
C SER A 238 2.84 -9.25 23.93
N GLY A 239 1.92 -8.42 24.37
CA GLY A 239 0.60 -8.78 24.86
C GLY A 239 -0.31 -7.57 24.94
N GLY A 240 -1.58 -7.80 25.27
CA GLY A 240 -2.61 -6.77 25.25
C GLY A 240 -3.18 -6.47 23.86
N SER A 241 -3.96 -5.40 23.74
CA SER A 241 -4.59 -5.05 22.46
C SER A 241 -4.61 -3.55 22.12
N ILE A 242 -4.65 -3.25 20.82
CA ILE A 242 -5.03 -1.95 20.28
C ILE A 242 -6.34 -2.15 19.53
N THR A 243 -7.43 -1.56 20.02
CA THR A 243 -8.78 -1.97 19.63
C THR A 243 -9.69 -0.77 19.37
N GLY A 244 -10.46 -0.82 18.25
CA GLY A 244 -11.46 0.19 17.93
C GLY A 244 -10.91 1.61 17.86
N CYS A 245 -9.66 1.75 17.45
CA CYS A 245 -8.98 3.02 17.25
C CYS A 245 -9.15 3.47 15.79
N THR A 246 -9.19 4.80 15.56
CA THR A 246 -9.54 5.34 14.25
C THR A 246 -8.64 6.52 13.88
N THR A 247 -8.29 6.62 12.60
CA THR A 247 -7.76 7.86 12.00
C THR A 247 -8.81 8.49 11.09
N VAL A 248 -8.97 9.82 11.15
CA VAL A 248 -9.92 10.57 10.32
C VAL A 248 -9.25 11.81 9.73
N GLY A 249 -9.12 11.87 8.41
CA GLY A 249 -8.48 12.99 7.71
C GLY A 249 -8.62 12.85 6.20
N VAL A 250 -8.14 13.82 5.42
CA VAL A 250 -8.07 13.70 3.95
C VAL A 250 -7.18 12.52 3.60
N TYR A 251 -6.05 12.39 4.27
CA TYR A 251 -5.18 11.21 4.21
C TYR A 251 -5.12 10.59 5.60
N SER A 252 -5.44 9.32 5.70
CA SER A 252 -5.51 8.58 6.97
C SER A 252 -4.63 7.34 6.92
N TYR A 253 -3.81 7.16 7.97
CA TYR A 253 -2.83 6.10 8.02
C TYR A 253 -2.79 5.45 9.40
N GLY A 254 -2.90 4.11 9.42
CA GLY A 254 -2.77 3.34 10.65
C GLY A 254 -3.87 3.65 11.66
N GLY A 255 -5.10 3.17 11.45
CA GLY A 255 -6.17 3.32 12.45
C GLY A 255 -5.74 2.82 13.82
N GLY A 256 -5.03 1.67 13.87
CA GLY A 256 -4.36 1.17 15.06
C GLY A 256 -2.97 1.79 15.26
N ILE A 257 -2.04 1.51 14.37
CA ILE A 257 -0.62 1.89 14.48
C ILE A 257 -0.14 2.56 13.18
N TYR A 258 0.55 3.67 13.32
CA TYR A 258 1.39 4.24 12.28
C TYR A 258 2.84 4.23 12.72
N ASN A 259 3.73 3.65 11.91
CA ASN A 259 5.13 3.45 12.26
C ASN A 259 6.08 4.12 11.26
N GLU A 260 6.98 4.97 11.76
CA GLU A 260 8.15 5.51 11.06
C GLU A 260 9.46 5.04 11.70
N GLY A 261 9.38 4.46 12.92
CA GLY A 261 10.52 4.01 13.72
C GLY A 261 10.71 2.50 13.75
N THR A 262 11.09 1.97 14.89
CA THR A 262 11.21 0.54 15.15
C THR A 262 9.97 0.02 15.85
N MET A 263 9.35 -1.03 15.30
CA MET A 263 8.20 -1.67 15.91
C MET A 263 8.40 -3.18 16.00
N THR A 264 8.15 -3.76 17.18
CA THR A 264 8.14 -5.21 17.39
C THR A 264 6.79 -5.64 17.94
N LEU A 265 6.07 -6.46 17.18
CA LEU A 265 4.86 -7.14 17.65
C LEU A 265 5.16 -8.62 17.80
N SER A 266 4.87 -9.18 18.98
CA SER A 266 5.21 -10.57 19.31
C SER A 266 4.22 -11.15 20.32
N GLY A 267 4.48 -12.36 20.80
CA GLY A 267 3.68 -13.02 21.82
C GLY A 267 2.22 -13.15 21.42
N THR A 268 1.32 -12.55 22.19
CA THR A 268 -0.14 -12.57 21.99
C THR A 268 -0.71 -11.18 21.72
N ALA A 269 0.10 -10.25 21.18
CA ALA A 269 -0.35 -8.93 20.82
C ALA A 269 -1.52 -8.97 19.82
N GLU A 270 -2.53 -8.14 20.04
CA GLU A 270 -3.72 -8.08 19.19
C GLU A 270 -4.00 -6.66 18.69
N ILE A 271 -4.30 -6.54 17.39
CA ILE A 271 -4.79 -5.29 16.80
C ILE A 271 -6.13 -5.62 16.14
N ARG A 272 -7.21 -5.01 16.62
CA ARG A 272 -8.53 -5.38 16.12
C ARG A 272 -9.49 -4.22 15.97
N ASP A 273 -10.39 -4.36 15.01
CA ASP A 273 -11.49 -3.42 14.76
C ASP A 273 -11.01 -1.95 14.64
N CYS A 274 -9.78 -1.75 14.15
CA CYS A 274 -9.22 -0.41 13.92
C CYS A 274 -9.52 0.07 12.49
N HIS A 275 -9.73 1.37 12.33
CA HIS A 275 -10.19 1.93 11.08
C HIS A 275 -9.39 3.16 10.62
N ALA A 276 -8.95 3.17 9.37
CA ALA A 276 -8.40 4.36 8.73
C ALA A 276 -9.47 4.95 7.80
N LYS A 277 -9.99 6.14 8.12
CA LYS A 277 -11.10 6.78 7.43
C LYS A 277 -10.67 8.05 6.71
N HIS A 278 -10.94 8.16 5.41
CA HIS A 278 -10.76 9.41 4.69
C HIS A 278 -12.01 10.32 4.82
N SER A 279 -11.81 11.63 4.94
CA SER A 279 -12.92 12.58 5.14
C SER A 279 -13.47 13.17 3.84
N SER A 280 -12.70 13.23 2.75
CA SER A 280 -13.15 13.78 1.47
C SER A 280 -12.18 13.47 0.35
N GLY A 281 -12.48 12.43 -0.45
CA GLY A 281 -11.78 12.17 -1.72
C GLY A 281 -10.28 11.89 -1.66
N GLY A 282 -9.73 11.68 -0.46
CA GLY A 282 -8.34 11.29 -0.23
C GLY A 282 -8.16 9.78 -0.15
N ASP A 283 -7.03 9.34 0.39
CA ASP A 283 -6.68 7.93 0.55
C ASP A 283 -6.58 7.54 2.03
N ALA A 284 -6.96 6.30 2.34
CA ALA A 284 -6.75 5.68 3.64
C ALA A 284 -5.95 4.38 3.49
N PHE A 285 -5.03 4.11 4.42
CA PHE A 285 -4.13 2.96 4.34
C PHE A 285 -3.90 2.34 5.71
N GLY A 286 -3.84 1.00 5.74
CA GLY A 286 -3.47 0.24 6.91
C GLY A 286 -4.42 0.47 8.08
N GLY A 287 -5.66 -0.03 7.99
CA GLY A 287 -6.64 0.14 9.08
C GLY A 287 -6.10 -0.31 10.44
N GLY A 288 -5.37 -1.42 10.48
CA GLY A 288 -4.65 -1.89 11.65
C GLY A 288 -3.25 -1.26 11.76
N ILE A 289 -2.42 -1.46 10.73
CA ILE A 289 -1.03 -1.00 10.70
C ILE A 289 -0.73 -0.32 9.37
N SER A 290 -0.14 0.86 9.41
CA SER A 290 0.51 1.50 8.28
C SER A 290 1.97 1.80 8.62
N ASP A 291 2.90 1.13 7.92
CA ASP A 291 4.33 1.39 8.07
C ASP A 291 4.82 2.30 6.94
N ASN A 292 5.63 3.31 7.28
CA ASN A 292 6.18 4.28 6.36
C ASN A 292 7.69 4.41 6.53
N GLY A 293 8.43 3.38 6.07
CA GLY A 293 9.88 3.39 6.10
C GLY A 293 10.54 2.98 7.41
N GLY A 294 9.73 2.62 8.42
CA GLY A 294 10.22 2.05 9.67
C GLY A 294 10.79 0.63 9.52
N THR A 295 11.09 0.00 10.64
CA THR A 295 11.60 -1.39 10.71
C THR A 295 10.67 -2.27 11.56
N PRO A 296 9.44 -2.53 11.09
CA PRO A 296 8.53 -3.39 11.85
C PRO A 296 8.89 -4.86 11.73
N ALA A 297 8.83 -5.56 12.86
CA ALA A 297 8.95 -7.01 12.95
C ALA A 297 7.70 -7.60 13.61
N ILE A 298 7.02 -8.51 12.93
CA ILE A 298 5.83 -9.21 13.44
C ILE A 298 6.14 -10.70 13.55
N SER A 299 5.94 -11.26 14.75
CA SER A 299 6.27 -12.66 15.03
C SER A 299 5.32 -13.27 16.06
N GLY A 300 5.46 -14.58 16.33
CA GLY A 300 4.67 -15.27 17.35
C GLY A 300 3.19 -15.40 16.99
N ASN A 301 2.30 -15.28 17.98
CA ASN A 301 0.86 -15.47 17.85
C ASN A 301 0.10 -14.14 17.73
N VAL A 302 0.70 -13.13 17.15
CA VAL A 302 0.07 -11.82 16.88
C VAL A 302 -1.21 -12.02 16.06
N ARG A 303 -2.27 -11.29 16.39
CA ARG A 303 -3.54 -11.30 15.64
C ARG A 303 -3.89 -9.90 15.15
N ILE A 304 -4.19 -9.80 13.85
CA ILE A 304 -4.70 -8.56 13.25
C ILE A 304 -6.02 -8.87 12.56
N THR A 305 -7.13 -8.40 13.16
CA THR A 305 -8.48 -8.82 12.78
C THR A 305 -9.45 -7.63 12.72
N GLY A 306 -10.42 -7.67 11.81
CA GLY A 306 -11.48 -6.66 11.71
C GLY A 306 -11.00 -5.24 11.38
N CYS A 307 -9.73 -5.08 11.03
CA CYS A 307 -9.17 -3.78 10.67
C CYS A 307 -9.46 -3.44 9.22
N THR A 308 -9.84 -2.17 8.95
CA THR A 308 -10.26 -1.71 7.62
C THR A 308 -9.73 -0.32 7.32
N ALA A 309 -9.56 -0.02 6.03
CA ALA A 309 -9.26 1.32 5.53
C ALA A 309 -10.30 1.70 4.46
N ASP A 310 -10.72 2.96 4.42
CA ASP A 310 -11.64 3.47 3.40
C ASP A 310 -10.96 3.59 2.02
N GLY A 311 -11.78 3.61 0.96
CA GLY A 311 -11.31 3.75 -0.42
C GLY A 311 -10.90 2.41 -1.05
N GLY A 312 -10.50 2.43 -2.31
CA GLY A 312 -10.22 1.22 -3.10
C GLY A 312 -8.98 0.42 -2.68
N LYS A 313 -8.27 0.84 -1.63
CA LYS A 313 -7.09 0.18 -1.07
C LYS A 313 -7.39 -0.24 0.37
N THR A 314 -8.18 -1.28 0.53
CA THR A 314 -8.71 -1.79 1.81
C THR A 314 -7.68 -2.57 2.62
N ASP A 315 -6.44 -2.09 2.73
CA ASP A 315 -5.41 -2.82 3.46
C ASP A 315 -5.66 -2.74 4.97
N ALA A 316 -5.81 -3.90 5.61
CA ALA A 316 -5.76 -3.98 7.07
C ALA A 316 -4.34 -3.71 7.57
N VAL A 317 -3.32 -4.14 6.80
CA VAL A 317 -1.90 -3.98 7.10
C VAL A 317 -1.15 -3.54 5.85
N ARG A 318 -0.38 -2.46 5.98
CA ARG A 318 0.58 -2.00 4.99
C ARG A 318 1.98 -2.00 5.56
N MET A 319 2.88 -2.78 4.94
CA MET A 319 4.26 -2.97 5.36
C MET A 319 5.22 -2.38 4.34
N SER A 320 6.24 -1.66 4.80
CA SER A 320 7.27 -1.08 3.94
C SER A 320 8.44 -2.05 3.67
N TYR A 321 9.39 -1.64 2.85
CA TYR A 321 10.50 -2.49 2.35
C TYR A 321 11.46 -3.05 3.42
N ARG A 322 11.51 -2.47 4.63
CA ARG A 322 12.34 -2.94 5.76
C ARG A 322 11.58 -3.85 6.73
N SER A 323 10.33 -4.11 6.45
CA SER A 323 9.48 -4.90 7.34
C SER A 323 9.73 -6.40 7.24
N SER A 324 9.42 -7.10 8.33
CA SER A 324 9.46 -8.56 8.39
C SER A 324 8.23 -9.13 9.09
N ILE A 325 7.64 -10.15 8.49
CA ILE A 325 6.56 -10.95 9.08
C ILE A 325 7.04 -12.41 9.14
N SER A 326 7.25 -12.93 10.36
CA SER A 326 7.67 -14.31 10.58
C SER A 326 6.63 -15.15 11.32
N GLY A 327 5.48 -14.57 11.66
CA GLY A 327 4.38 -15.24 12.37
C GLY A 327 3.12 -14.36 12.40
N GLY A 328 2.13 -14.79 13.15
CA GLY A 328 0.86 -14.09 13.32
C GLY A 328 -0.26 -14.57 12.40
N THR A 329 -1.47 -14.07 12.66
CA THR A 329 -2.69 -14.32 11.86
C THR A 329 -3.28 -12.99 11.41
N PHE A 330 -3.56 -12.88 10.11
CA PHE A 330 -4.02 -11.69 9.43
C PHE A 330 -5.36 -12.01 8.75
N ASP A 331 -6.47 -11.48 9.26
CA ASP A 331 -7.79 -11.75 8.68
C ASP A 331 -8.19 -10.74 7.58
N GLY A 332 -7.54 -9.57 7.55
CA GLY A 332 -7.70 -8.57 6.50
C GLY A 332 -6.62 -8.64 5.41
N SER A 333 -6.71 -7.76 4.42
CA SER A 333 -5.71 -7.70 3.35
C SER A 333 -4.37 -7.13 3.84
N VAL A 334 -3.28 -7.64 3.26
CA VAL A 334 -1.90 -7.25 3.58
C VAL A 334 -1.20 -6.78 2.30
N SER A 335 -0.67 -5.57 2.34
CA SER A 335 0.26 -5.04 1.33
C SER A 335 1.68 -5.18 1.86
N ASN A 336 2.51 -5.98 1.18
CA ASN A 336 3.86 -6.33 1.61
C ASN A 336 4.91 -5.82 0.63
N ASP A 337 5.65 -4.79 1.02
CA ASP A 337 6.88 -4.37 0.34
C ASP A 337 8.14 -4.90 1.05
N GLY A 338 8.00 -5.67 2.15
CA GLY A 338 9.05 -6.28 2.95
C GLY A 338 9.20 -7.78 2.74
N THR A 339 9.52 -8.52 3.81
CA THR A 339 9.72 -9.96 3.77
C THR A 339 8.67 -10.70 4.59
N ILE A 340 7.98 -11.65 3.99
CA ILE A 340 7.14 -12.62 4.67
C ILE A 340 7.89 -13.96 4.73
N SER A 341 8.19 -14.42 5.95
CA SER A 341 8.86 -15.71 6.22
C SER A 341 8.02 -16.67 7.08
N GLY A 342 6.77 -16.30 7.39
CA GLY A 342 5.83 -17.09 8.16
C GLY A 342 4.52 -16.35 8.38
N GLY A 343 3.61 -16.96 9.14
CA GLY A 343 2.28 -16.40 9.43
C GLY A 343 1.16 -17.05 8.63
N THR A 344 -0.09 -16.72 8.99
CA THR A 344 -1.32 -17.17 8.32
C THR A 344 -2.09 -15.95 7.81
N PHE A 345 -2.35 -15.91 6.53
CA PHE A 345 -3.01 -14.81 5.82
C PHE A 345 -4.36 -15.30 5.30
N ASN A 346 -5.44 -14.89 5.95
CA ASN A 346 -6.81 -15.26 5.54
C ASN A 346 -7.37 -14.32 4.48
N GLY A 347 -6.91 -13.07 4.46
CA GLY A 347 -7.25 -12.08 3.45
C GLY A 347 -6.31 -12.10 2.24
N ARG A 348 -6.55 -11.18 1.31
CA ARG A 348 -5.72 -10.96 0.12
C ARG A 348 -4.33 -10.44 0.50
N VAL A 349 -3.29 -10.96 -0.13
CA VAL A 349 -1.91 -10.44 0.01
C VAL A 349 -1.45 -9.86 -1.32
N VAL A 350 -0.96 -8.63 -1.31
CA VAL A 350 -0.22 -8.02 -2.43
C VAL A 350 1.25 -8.03 -2.05
N ASN A 351 2.06 -8.77 -2.78
CA ASN A 351 3.49 -8.91 -2.53
C ASN A 351 4.31 -8.21 -3.59
N SER A 352 5.01 -7.15 -3.21
CA SER A 352 5.93 -6.42 -4.09
C SER A 352 7.41 -6.78 -3.83
N ASN A 353 7.72 -7.57 -2.79
CA ASN A 353 9.11 -7.95 -2.49
C ASN A 353 9.25 -9.46 -2.27
N MET A 354 9.28 -9.97 -1.04
CA MET A 354 9.68 -11.36 -0.82
C MET A 354 8.69 -12.16 0.03
N ILE A 355 8.34 -13.35 -0.42
CA ILE A 355 7.68 -14.41 0.34
C ILE A 355 8.59 -15.64 0.33
N THR A 356 9.03 -16.07 1.52
CA THR A 356 9.87 -17.27 1.68
C THR A 356 9.11 -18.42 2.35
N ASN A 357 8.06 -18.12 3.13
CA ASN A 357 7.20 -19.09 3.79
C ASN A 357 5.91 -18.41 4.27
N GLY A 358 4.95 -19.18 4.77
CA GLY A 358 3.65 -18.74 5.29
C GLY A 358 2.50 -19.60 4.77
N THR A 359 1.30 -19.39 5.32
CA THR A 359 0.06 -20.01 4.84
C THR A 359 -0.88 -18.93 4.32
N PHE A 360 -1.22 -19.00 3.05
CA PHE A 360 -2.03 -18.01 2.34
C PHE A 360 -3.38 -18.64 1.96
N ASN A 361 -4.42 -18.31 2.71
CA ASN A 361 -5.77 -18.81 2.46
C ASN A 361 -6.54 -17.95 1.46
N GLY A 362 -6.21 -16.65 1.37
CA GLY A 362 -6.75 -15.72 0.40
C GLY A 362 -5.95 -15.67 -0.91
N GLU A 363 -6.38 -14.80 -1.82
CA GLU A 363 -5.65 -14.52 -3.06
C GLU A 363 -4.28 -13.89 -2.76
N VAL A 364 -3.24 -14.29 -3.51
CA VAL A 364 -1.94 -13.63 -3.52
C VAL A 364 -1.70 -13.00 -4.88
N VAL A 365 -1.50 -11.69 -4.91
CA VAL A 365 -1.03 -10.96 -6.11
C VAL A 365 0.46 -10.70 -5.92
N ASN A 366 1.26 -11.24 -6.85
CA ASN A 366 2.71 -11.23 -6.71
C ASN A 366 3.38 -10.42 -7.83
N GLU A 367 4.11 -9.39 -7.43
CA GLU A 367 4.99 -8.59 -8.27
C GLU A 367 6.48 -8.76 -7.85
N GLY A 368 6.72 -9.49 -6.75
CA GLY A 368 8.02 -9.75 -6.16
C GLY A 368 8.47 -11.21 -6.31
N THR A 369 9.20 -11.72 -5.34
CA THR A 369 9.73 -13.08 -5.33
C THR A 369 8.93 -13.97 -4.39
N ILE A 370 8.56 -15.16 -4.85
CA ILE A 370 8.05 -16.26 -4.02
C ILE A 370 9.03 -17.43 -4.11
N SER A 371 9.58 -17.83 -2.98
CA SER A 371 10.50 -18.98 -2.89
C SER A 371 9.96 -20.12 -2.02
N GLY A 372 8.79 -19.94 -1.40
CA GLY A 372 8.14 -20.97 -0.58
C GLY A 372 6.84 -20.49 0.04
N GLY A 373 6.13 -21.38 0.73
CA GLY A 373 4.85 -21.12 1.37
C GLY A 373 3.77 -22.13 0.97
N THR A 374 2.66 -22.11 1.69
CA THR A 374 1.46 -22.90 1.39
C THR A 374 0.38 -21.97 0.89
N PHE A 375 -0.08 -22.15 -0.33
CA PHE A 375 -1.08 -21.32 -0.98
C PHE A 375 -2.37 -22.11 -1.19
N ASN A 376 -3.39 -21.80 -0.39
CA ASN A 376 -4.72 -22.40 -0.47
C ASN A 376 -5.65 -21.57 -1.38
N GLY A 377 -5.30 -20.31 -1.66
CA GLY A 377 -5.95 -19.43 -2.62
C GLY A 377 -5.19 -19.37 -3.95
N VAL A 378 -5.75 -18.62 -4.89
CA VAL A 378 -5.10 -18.39 -6.19
C VAL A 378 -3.90 -17.44 -6.01
N VAL A 379 -2.78 -17.79 -6.65
CA VAL A 379 -1.63 -16.89 -6.79
C VAL A 379 -1.62 -16.32 -8.20
N THR A 380 -1.78 -15.01 -8.32
CA THR A 380 -1.66 -14.27 -9.58
C THR A 380 -0.29 -13.60 -9.62
N SER A 381 0.59 -13.99 -10.52
CA SER A 381 1.96 -13.48 -10.59
C SER A 381 2.24 -12.79 -11.92
N TYR A 382 2.74 -11.57 -11.83
CA TYR A 382 3.21 -10.77 -12.98
C TYR A 382 4.69 -11.01 -13.30
N VAL A 383 5.37 -11.76 -12.44
CA VAL A 383 6.78 -12.16 -12.60
C VAL A 383 6.89 -13.68 -12.64
N THR A 384 7.99 -14.18 -13.16
CA THR A 384 8.24 -15.63 -13.21
C THR A 384 8.40 -16.19 -11.79
N ILE A 385 7.62 -17.23 -11.48
CA ILE A 385 7.77 -18.02 -10.26
C ILE A 385 8.67 -19.22 -10.57
N SER A 386 9.64 -19.50 -9.70
CA SER A 386 10.51 -20.66 -9.84
C SER A 386 9.69 -21.95 -9.82
N GLU A 387 10.02 -22.90 -10.71
CA GLU A 387 9.35 -24.19 -10.78
C GLU A 387 9.43 -24.92 -9.43
N GLY A 388 8.30 -25.43 -8.96
CA GLY A 388 8.20 -26.15 -7.70
C GLY A 388 8.11 -25.26 -6.45
N ALA A 389 8.20 -23.94 -6.58
CA ALA A 389 8.06 -23.03 -5.42
C ALA A 389 6.63 -23.03 -4.85
N ILE A 390 5.62 -23.33 -5.67
CA ILE A 390 4.21 -23.36 -5.29
C ILE A 390 3.55 -24.63 -5.84
N SER A 391 2.76 -25.32 -5.03
CA SER A 391 1.94 -26.44 -5.48
C SER A 391 0.63 -25.93 -6.10
N GLY A 392 0.27 -26.45 -7.29
CA GLY A 392 -0.97 -26.08 -7.96
C GLY A 392 -0.91 -26.34 -9.45
N VAL A 393 -1.96 -25.95 -10.15
CA VAL A 393 -2.07 -26.02 -11.61
C VAL A 393 -1.83 -24.63 -12.18
N THR A 394 -1.03 -24.56 -13.24
CA THR A 394 -0.63 -23.28 -13.83
C THR A 394 -1.58 -22.87 -14.96
N VAL A 395 -2.10 -21.65 -14.88
CA VAL A 395 -2.81 -20.96 -15.96
C VAL A 395 -1.92 -19.82 -16.47
N THR A 396 -1.39 -19.98 -17.68
CA THR A 396 -0.54 -18.96 -18.31
C THR A 396 -1.38 -18.11 -19.26
N TYR A 397 -1.37 -16.81 -19.08
CA TYR A 397 -2.07 -15.85 -19.95
C TYR A 397 -1.07 -15.20 -20.91
N GLN A 398 -1.44 -15.15 -22.19
CA GLN A 398 -0.62 -14.56 -23.25
C GLN A 398 -1.38 -13.48 -24.02
N VAL A 399 -0.68 -12.40 -24.34
CA VAL A 399 -1.18 -11.31 -25.19
C VAL A 399 -0.23 -11.16 -26.38
N ASN A 400 -0.75 -11.30 -27.59
CA ASN A 400 0.05 -11.27 -28.82
C ASN A 400 1.23 -12.27 -28.82
N GLY A 401 1.07 -13.42 -28.15
CA GLY A 401 2.13 -14.43 -28.03
C GLY A 401 3.15 -14.17 -26.91
N ALA A 402 3.12 -13.00 -26.26
CA ALA A 402 3.98 -12.70 -25.13
C ALA A 402 3.30 -13.08 -23.80
N HIS A 403 4.09 -13.47 -22.81
CA HIS A 403 3.61 -13.71 -21.45
C HIS A 403 3.00 -12.43 -20.87
N TYR A 404 1.81 -12.55 -20.29
CA TYR A 404 1.11 -11.44 -19.62
C TYR A 404 1.09 -11.65 -18.10
N VAL A 405 0.52 -12.76 -17.65
CA VAL A 405 0.41 -13.11 -16.23
C VAL A 405 0.30 -14.63 -16.08
N THR A 406 0.77 -15.15 -14.95
CA THR A 406 0.60 -16.56 -14.56
C THR A 406 -0.28 -16.61 -13.31
N GLN A 407 -1.27 -17.48 -13.30
CA GLN A 407 -1.98 -17.87 -12.08
C GLN A 407 -1.59 -19.31 -11.72
N ILE A 408 -1.32 -19.53 -10.43
CA ILE A 408 -1.24 -20.87 -9.86
C ILE A 408 -2.50 -21.07 -9.04
N VAL A 409 -3.27 -22.08 -9.44
CA VAL A 409 -4.61 -22.36 -8.94
C VAL A 409 -4.57 -23.68 -8.20
N PRO A 410 -5.17 -23.81 -6.99
CA PRO A 410 -5.36 -25.11 -6.36
C PRO A 410 -6.09 -26.05 -7.32
N SER A 411 -5.59 -27.28 -7.49
CA SER A 411 -6.17 -28.23 -8.45
C SER A 411 -7.66 -28.46 -8.18
N GLY A 412 -8.48 -28.33 -9.21
CA GLY A 412 -9.93 -28.42 -9.12
C GLY A 412 -10.64 -27.11 -8.75
N SER A 413 -9.91 -26.02 -8.53
CA SER A 413 -10.48 -24.68 -8.36
C SER A 413 -10.55 -23.94 -9.69
N ALA A 414 -11.40 -22.90 -9.76
CA ALA A 414 -11.48 -22.03 -10.93
C ALA A 414 -10.38 -20.97 -10.92
N ALA A 415 -9.91 -20.57 -12.09
CA ALA A 415 -9.01 -19.43 -12.23
C ALA A 415 -9.76 -18.10 -12.05
N ILE A 416 -9.07 -17.06 -11.57
CA ILE A 416 -9.64 -15.71 -11.48
C ILE A 416 -9.52 -15.04 -12.85
N LYS A 417 -10.64 -14.49 -13.35
CA LYS A 417 -10.63 -13.72 -14.60
C LYS A 417 -9.73 -12.49 -14.45
N PRO A 418 -8.67 -12.34 -15.30
CA PRO A 418 -7.91 -11.09 -15.32
C PRO A 418 -8.80 -9.90 -15.73
N VAL A 419 -8.38 -8.68 -15.36
CA VAL A 419 -9.07 -7.44 -15.78
C VAL A 419 -9.13 -7.43 -17.31
N ASP A 420 -10.25 -6.98 -17.86
CA ASP A 420 -10.42 -6.87 -19.31
C ASP A 420 -9.37 -5.91 -19.87
N LEU A 421 -8.69 -6.38 -20.91
CA LEU A 421 -7.60 -5.65 -21.55
C LEU A 421 -8.16 -4.54 -22.44
N ALA A 422 -7.42 -3.44 -22.55
CA ALA A 422 -7.72 -2.37 -23.51
C ALA A 422 -6.62 -2.32 -24.59
N LYS A 423 -7.03 -2.35 -25.85
CA LYS A 423 -6.16 -2.14 -27.01
C LYS A 423 -6.82 -1.13 -27.94
N HIS A 424 -6.07 -0.09 -28.26
CA HIS A 424 -6.56 0.98 -29.14
C HIS A 424 -7.03 0.42 -30.49
N GLY A 425 -8.21 0.81 -30.93
CA GLY A 425 -8.82 0.36 -32.18
C GLY A 425 -9.34 -1.09 -32.19
N TYR A 426 -9.39 -1.75 -31.03
CA TYR A 426 -9.84 -3.15 -30.91
C TYR A 426 -10.84 -3.32 -29.78
N THR A 427 -11.71 -4.32 -29.91
CA THR A 427 -12.55 -4.85 -28.84
C THR A 427 -11.88 -6.11 -28.30
N PHE A 428 -11.78 -6.22 -26.97
CA PHE A 428 -11.30 -7.44 -26.32
C PHE A 428 -12.40 -8.49 -26.31
N ASP A 429 -12.15 -9.63 -26.98
CA ASP A 429 -13.14 -10.70 -27.12
C ASP A 429 -13.08 -11.70 -25.97
N GLY A 430 -12.01 -11.67 -25.18
CA GLY A 430 -11.80 -12.59 -24.07
C GLY A 430 -10.56 -13.46 -24.20
N TRP A 431 -10.51 -14.46 -23.36
CA TRP A 431 -9.42 -15.43 -23.25
C TRP A 431 -9.82 -16.75 -23.90
N TYR A 432 -8.93 -17.35 -24.67
CA TYR A 432 -9.18 -18.54 -25.49
C TYR A 432 -8.10 -19.60 -25.26
N THR A 433 -8.51 -20.86 -25.25
CA THR A 433 -7.63 -22.04 -25.23
C THR A 433 -6.92 -22.24 -26.57
N SER A 434 -5.92 -23.12 -26.61
CA SER A 434 -5.15 -23.41 -27.82
C SER A 434 -5.97 -24.03 -28.95
N ASP A 435 -7.05 -24.73 -28.63
CA ASP A 435 -8.01 -25.29 -29.59
C ASP A 435 -9.02 -24.25 -30.12
N GLY A 436 -8.99 -23.03 -29.59
CA GLY A 436 -9.78 -21.91 -30.06
C GLY A 436 -11.12 -21.73 -29.34
N ALA A 437 -11.40 -22.47 -28.28
CA ALA A 437 -12.58 -22.27 -27.46
C ALA A 437 -12.40 -21.07 -26.51
N GLN A 438 -13.47 -20.28 -26.30
CA GLN A 438 -13.46 -19.24 -25.31
C GLN A 438 -13.48 -19.85 -23.90
N TRP A 439 -12.61 -19.36 -23.01
CA TRP A 439 -12.50 -19.88 -21.65
C TRP A 439 -13.65 -19.38 -20.75
N ASP A 440 -14.30 -20.34 -20.09
CA ASP A 440 -15.27 -20.04 -19.03
C ASP A 440 -14.58 -20.10 -17.66
N PHE A 441 -14.49 -18.94 -16.98
CA PHE A 441 -13.85 -18.79 -15.68
C PHE A 441 -14.61 -19.42 -14.51
N THR A 442 -15.72 -20.10 -14.77
CA THR A 442 -16.38 -20.98 -13.78
C THR A 442 -15.85 -22.42 -13.85
N THR A 443 -15.06 -22.74 -14.87
CA THR A 443 -14.52 -24.09 -15.08
C THR A 443 -13.38 -24.37 -14.10
N ALA A 444 -13.43 -25.54 -13.47
CA ALA A 444 -12.34 -26.02 -12.61
C ALA A 444 -11.10 -26.34 -13.44
N VAL A 445 -9.94 -25.85 -13.01
CA VAL A 445 -8.65 -26.10 -13.65
C VAL A 445 -8.02 -27.34 -13.01
N THR A 446 -7.80 -28.40 -13.79
CA THR A 446 -7.24 -29.68 -13.32
C THR A 446 -5.87 -29.98 -13.91
N GLU A 447 -5.45 -29.26 -14.93
CA GLU A 447 -4.17 -29.39 -15.62
C GLU A 447 -3.64 -28.02 -16.07
N ASN A 448 -2.35 -27.94 -16.38
CA ASN A 448 -1.73 -26.70 -16.84
C ASN A 448 -2.33 -26.28 -18.18
N ILE A 449 -2.75 -25.02 -18.28
CA ILE A 449 -3.35 -24.46 -19.49
C ILE A 449 -2.70 -23.13 -19.87
N THR A 450 -2.73 -22.84 -21.19
CA THR A 450 -2.37 -21.53 -21.71
C THR A 450 -3.59 -20.88 -22.35
N LEU A 451 -3.89 -19.66 -21.94
CA LEU A 451 -4.99 -18.85 -22.44
C LEU A 451 -4.44 -17.65 -23.21
N THR A 452 -4.94 -17.44 -24.42
CA THR A 452 -4.50 -16.35 -25.30
C THR A 452 -5.60 -15.30 -25.45
N ALA A 453 -5.23 -14.05 -25.32
CA ALA A 453 -6.13 -12.92 -25.58
C ALA A 453 -6.49 -12.85 -27.06
N ARG A 454 -7.79 -12.68 -27.35
CA ARG A 454 -8.27 -12.40 -28.71
C ARG A 454 -8.91 -11.04 -28.81
N TRP A 455 -8.84 -10.49 -30.01
CA TRP A 455 -9.23 -9.13 -30.30
C TRP A 455 -9.93 -9.04 -31.64
N THR A 456 -11.03 -8.29 -31.69
CA THR A 456 -11.69 -7.91 -32.95
C THR A 456 -11.41 -6.42 -33.22
N LEU A 457 -11.03 -6.11 -34.45
CA LEU A 457 -10.86 -4.72 -34.89
C LEU A 457 -12.19 -3.98 -34.75
N LYS A 458 -12.17 -2.87 -34.05
CA LYS A 458 -13.34 -1.99 -33.94
C LYS A 458 -13.56 -1.29 -35.27
N ALA A 459 -14.66 -1.63 -35.95
CA ALA A 459 -15.04 -1.04 -37.22
C ALA A 459 -16.00 0.13 -36.99
N GLN A 460 -15.76 1.26 -37.66
CA GLN A 460 -16.73 2.35 -37.80
C GLN A 460 -17.28 2.34 -39.22
N GLU A 461 -18.61 2.26 -39.33
CA GLU A 461 -19.32 2.35 -40.59
C GLU A 461 -19.48 3.81 -41.01
N VAL A 462 -19.26 4.09 -42.30
CA VAL A 462 -19.33 5.44 -42.89
C VAL A 462 -20.02 5.39 -44.25
N SER A 463 -20.82 6.42 -44.56
CA SER A 463 -21.62 6.48 -45.78
C SER A 463 -21.36 7.71 -46.63
N ASN A 464 -20.54 8.66 -46.15
CA ASN A 464 -20.25 9.91 -46.83
C ASN A 464 -18.84 10.43 -46.49
N GLU A 465 -18.37 11.48 -47.23
CA GLU A 465 -17.03 12.05 -47.04
C GLU A 465 -16.78 12.65 -45.66
N PRO A 466 -17.71 13.42 -45.02
CA PRO A 466 -17.51 13.94 -43.67
C PRO A 466 -17.33 12.83 -42.62
N GLU A 467 -18.15 11.77 -42.67
CA GLU A 467 -18.05 10.64 -41.78
C GLU A 467 -16.72 9.89 -41.99
N LEU A 468 -16.33 9.66 -43.24
CA LEU A 468 -15.07 9.03 -43.59
C LEU A 468 -13.87 9.83 -43.06
N THR A 469 -13.87 11.15 -43.27
CA THR A 469 -12.80 12.02 -42.77
C THR A 469 -12.71 12.03 -41.27
N ALA A 470 -13.85 12.11 -40.57
CA ALA A 470 -13.92 12.05 -39.11
C ALA A 470 -13.45 10.68 -38.58
N ALA A 471 -13.87 9.57 -39.21
CA ALA A 471 -13.50 8.24 -38.81
C ALA A 471 -12.00 7.93 -38.99
N LEU A 472 -11.38 8.48 -40.04
CA LEU A 472 -9.93 8.36 -40.27
C LEU A 472 -9.11 9.16 -39.28
N ALA A 473 -9.66 10.28 -38.75
CA ALA A 473 -9.04 11.08 -37.70
C ALA A 473 -9.24 10.50 -36.29
N ASP A 474 -10.33 9.75 -36.08
CA ASP A 474 -10.63 9.17 -34.76
C ASP A 474 -9.75 7.95 -34.47
N SER A 475 -8.86 8.14 -33.52
CA SER A 475 -7.91 7.11 -33.10
C SER A 475 -8.57 5.88 -32.41
N ALA A 476 -9.85 5.94 -32.05
CA ALA A 476 -10.56 4.83 -31.41
C ALA A 476 -10.95 3.70 -32.39
N ASN A 477 -10.88 3.94 -33.70
CA ASN A 477 -11.30 2.97 -34.71
C ASN A 477 -10.11 2.27 -35.37
N GLY A 478 -10.09 0.94 -35.38
CA GLY A 478 -9.10 0.13 -36.08
C GLY A 478 -9.44 -0.11 -37.55
N VAL A 479 -10.73 -0.13 -37.87
CA VAL A 479 -11.28 -0.30 -39.23
C VAL A 479 -12.29 0.80 -39.52
N VAL A 480 -12.22 1.38 -40.71
CA VAL A 480 -13.27 2.25 -41.27
C VAL A 480 -13.90 1.52 -42.44
N ARG A 481 -15.19 1.18 -42.36
CA ARG A 481 -15.92 0.39 -43.35
C ARG A 481 -16.93 1.25 -44.10
N LEU A 482 -16.88 1.23 -45.42
CA LEU A 482 -17.86 1.91 -46.27
C LEU A 482 -19.19 1.14 -46.28
N THR A 483 -20.31 1.88 -46.18
CA THR A 483 -21.68 1.32 -46.32
C THR A 483 -22.39 1.89 -47.55
N ALA A 484 -21.74 2.81 -48.27
CA ALA A 484 -22.20 3.38 -49.54
C ALA A 484 -20.99 3.77 -50.40
N ASP A 485 -21.24 4.02 -51.70
CA ASP A 485 -20.26 4.69 -52.56
C ASP A 485 -20.00 6.08 -52.04
N ILE A 486 -18.74 6.46 -51.88
CA ILE A 486 -18.36 7.79 -51.39
C ILE A 486 -17.57 8.53 -52.45
N THR A 487 -18.03 9.78 -52.72
CA THR A 487 -17.30 10.70 -53.57
C THR A 487 -16.64 11.73 -52.65
N ILE A 488 -15.32 11.92 -52.78
CA ILE A 488 -14.53 12.87 -51.99
C ILE A 488 -14.14 14.07 -52.81
N THR A 489 -14.07 15.22 -52.15
CA THR A 489 -13.68 16.50 -52.78
C THR A 489 -12.26 16.92 -52.46
N ALA A 490 -11.62 16.27 -51.47
CA ALA A 490 -10.23 16.52 -51.06
C ALA A 490 -9.54 15.20 -50.66
N GLY A 491 -8.21 15.19 -50.75
CA GLY A 491 -7.41 14.03 -50.35
C GLY A 491 -7.52 13.71 -48.84
N LEU A 492 -7.78 12.45 -48.52
CA LEU A 492 -7.95 11.96 -47.14
C LEU A 492 -6.60 11.80 -46.47
N LYS A 493 -6.41 12.43 -45.31
CA LYS A 493 -5.17 12.37 -44.56
C LYS A 493 -5.18 11.18 -43.62
N ILE A 494 -4.21 10.26 -43.75
CA ILE A 494 -3.96 9.13 -42.84
C ILE A 494 -2.78 9.48 -41.97
N THR A 495 -2.99 9.56 -40.65
CA THR A 495 -1.96 9.94 -39.65
C THR A 495 -1.69 8.82 -38.65
N ARG A 496 -2.27 7.65 -38.85
CA ARG A 496 -2.20 6.49 -37.95
C ARG A 496 -2.44 5.18 -38.70
N ASP A 497 -2.20 4.07 -38.07
CA ASP A 497 -2.56 2.77 -38.60
C ASP A 497 -4.09 2.59 -38.60
N VAL A 498 -4.66 2.37 -39.77
CA VAL A 498 -6.10 2.15 -39.99
C VAL A 498 -6.30 1.27 -41.22
N THR A 499 -7.25 0.36 -41.13
CA THR A 499 -7.71 -0.41 -42.27
C THR A 499 -8.96 0.26 -42.84
N VAL A 500 -8.92 0.59 -44.14
CA VAL A 500 -10.11 1.06 -44.85
C VAL A 500 -10.69 -0.15 -45.62
N ASP A 501 -11.88 -0.58 -45.19
CA ASP A 501 -12.64 -1.68 -45.81
C ASP A 501 -13.68 -1.07 -46.75
N LEU A 502 -13.46 -1.21 -48.03
CA LEU A 502 -14.39 -0.71 -49.03
C LEU A 502 -15.71 -1.46 -49.05
N ASN A 503 -15.77 -2.68 -48.52
CA ASN A 503 -16.99 -3.48 -48.37
C ASN A 503 -17.83 -3.57 -49.66
N GLY A 504 -17.15 -3.63 -50.82
CA GLY A 504 -17.80 -3.67 -52.15
C GLY A 504 -18.27 -2.32 -52.69
N HIS A 505 -18.06 -1.24 -51.99
CA HIS A 505 -18.39 0.12 -52.41
C HIS A 505 -17.21 0.81 -53.10
N VAL A 506 -17.48 1.92 -53.78
CA VAL A 506 -16.51 2.71 -54.54
C VAL A 506 -16.16 3.97 -53.76
N LEU A 507 -14.85 4.22 -53.62
CA LEU A 507 -14.32 5.50 -53.16
C LEU A 507 -13.70 6.24 -54.34
N ARG A 508 -14.22 7.39 -54.71
CA ARG A 508 -13.77 8.13 -55.90
C ARG A 508 -13.66 9.65 -55.61
N TYR A 509 -12.87 10.32 -56.44
CA TYR A 509 -12.86 11.79 -56.49
C TYR A 509 -14.08 12.35 -57.20
N ASP A 510 -14.51 13.53 -56.82
CA ASP A 510 -15.42 14.35 -57.61
C ASP A 510 -14.72 14.75 -58.91
N GLU A 511 -15.39 14.53 -60.05
CA GLU A 511 -14.84 14.89 -61.36
C GLU A 511 -14.58 16.39 -61.51
N ALA A 512 -15.23 17.22 -60.72
CA ALA A 512 -15.04 18.68 -60.71
C ALA A 512 -13.89 19.15 -59.77
N ALA A 513 -13.33 18.25 -58.96
CA ALA A 513 -12.21 18.56 -58.06
C ALA A 513 -10.87 18.42 -58.79
N GLU A 514 -9.88 19.25 -58.43
CA GLU A 514 -8.52 19.03 -58.94
C GLU A 514 -8.00 17.67 -58.48
N PRO A 515 -7.49 16.82 -59.40
CA PRO A 515 -7.07 15.46 -59.05
C PRO A 515 -5.85 15.50 -58.11
N ASP A 516 -6.01 14.91 -56.97
CA ASP A 516 -4.97 14.65 -55.99
C ASP A 516 -4.99 13.16 -55.60
N SER A 517 -4.13 12.75 -54.66
CA SER A 517 -4.16 11.36 -54.14
C SER A 517 -5.40 11.18 -53.24
N ILE A 518 -6.10 10.06 -53.43
CA ILE A 518 -7.23 9.69 -52.53
C ILE A 518 -6.75 9.64 -51.09
N PHE A 519 -5.60 9.01 -50.82
CA PHE A 519 -4.99 8.95 -49.52
C PHE A 519 -3.63 9.66 -49.48
N ARG A 520 -3.45 10.48 -48.46
CA ARG A 520 -2.16 11.07 -48.11
C ARG A 520 -1.74 10.47 -46.77
N VAL A 521 -0.84 9.49 -46.80
CA VAL A 521 -0.26 8.89 -45.59
C VAL A 521 0.83 9.82 -45.09
N ALA A 522 0.69 10.33 -43.86
CA ALA A 522 1.76 11.08 -43.22
C ALA A 522 2.93 10.14 -42.99
N GLY A 523 4.04 10.36 -43.71
CA GLY A 523 5.27 9.58 -43.54
C GLY A 523 5.73 9.65 -42.11
N GLY A 524 6.11 8.52 -41.53
CA GLY A 524 6.94 8.49 -40.33
C GLY A 524 8.15 9.39 -40.59
N GLN A 525 8.59 10.16 -39.62
CA GLN A 525 9.78 10.99 -39.74
C GLN A 525 10.93 10.08 -40.20
N ASP A 526 11.47 10.34 -41.39
CA ASP A 526 12.71 9.73 -41.84
C ASP A 526 13.79 10.13 -40.83
N PRO A 527 14.40 9.22 -40.09
CA PRO A 527 15.41 9.55 -39.11
C PRO A 527 16.73 10.03 -39.72
N ASP A 528 16.84 10.07 -41.06
CA ASP A 528 18.03 10.50 -41.76
C ASP A 528 17.80 11.80 -42.54
N PRO A 529 18.08 12.99 -41.97
CA PRO A 529 17.96 14.26 -42.65
C PRO A 529 18.99 14.45 -43.79
N ASP A 530 19.97 13.55 -43.96
CA ASP A 530 21.07 13.65 -44.92
C ASP A 530 20.91 12.71 -46.13
N ARG A 531 19.80 12.01 -46.26
CA ARG A 531 19.54 11.15 -47.43
C ARG A 531 19.27 11.99 -48.67
N GLN A 532 20.33 12.28 -49.44
CA GLN A 532 20.16 12.86 -50.77
C GLN A 532 19.30 11.93 -51.67
N PRO A 533 18.35 12.50 -52.44
CA PRO A 533 17.63 11.72 -53.41
C PRO A 533 18.63 11.17 -54.47
N PRO A 534 18.41 9.94 -55.00
CA PRO A 534 19.27 9.41 -56.03
C PRO A 534 19.31 10.34 -57.23
N PRO A 535 20.50 10.56 -57.87
CA PRO A 535 20.62 11.44 -59.02
C PRO A 535 19.69 10.95 -60.10
N GLY A 536 18.84 11.86 -60.60
CA GLY A 536 17.89 11.60 -61.68
C GLY A 536 18.61 11.06 -62.92
N GLY A 537 18.27 9.84 -63.30
CA GLY A 537 18.60 9.29 -64.62
C GLY A 537 17.70 9.97 -65.66
N ALA A 538 18.35 10.56 -66.67
CA ALA A 538 17.73 11.15 -67.84
C ALA A 538 17.02 10.12 -68.70
#